data_70c6e9568be9aa038746d6bb8340ae4b
#
_entry.id   70c6e9568be9aa038746d6bb8340ae4b
#
_cell.length_a   1.000
_cell.length_b   1.000
_cell.length_c   1.000
_cell.angle_alpha   90.00
_cell.angle_beta   90.00
_cell.angle_gamma   90.00
#
_symmetry.space_group_name_H-M   'P 1'
#
loop_
_entity.id
_entity.type
_entity.pdbx_description
1 polymer ?
#
loop_
_entity_poly.entity_id
_entity_poly.type
_entity_poly.pdbx_seq_one_letter_code
_entity_poly.pdbx_strand_id
1 'polypeptide(L)'
;PYDRVRAADGLYACKRAFERGLGENTGGAAKAAAYDEKLTDDYRRRWLDWVDRCVADDPDCVTVAVDATDVVGYGFCLPERLAFVWDAAVLNELYVAPAHRGTGVADALVEAAIAVAESQDLPIDRIVLDVDPANERARAFYDRHGFEPWGEMVSRPVP
;
A
#
# COMPACT_ATOMS: atom_id res chain seq x y z
N PRO A 1 3.90 13.50 -3.99
CA PRO A 1 5.03 12.73 -3.46
C PRO A 1 5.16 12.85 -1.94
N TYR A 2 5.74 11.83 -1.32
CA TYR A 2 6.03 11.79 0.11
C TYR A 2 7.26 12.64 0.45
N ASP A 3 7.19 13.39 1.54
CA ASP A 3 8.30 14.14 2.15
C ASP A 3 8.48 13.66 3.60
N ARG A 4 9.62 13.02 3.90
CA ARG A 4 9.90 12.46 5.24
C ARG A 4 9.77 13.50 6.36
N VAL A 5 10.28 14.71 6.15
CA VAL A 5 10.30 15.74 7.21
C VAL A 5 8.90 16.17 7.61
N ARG A 6 7.97 16.17 6.65
CA ARG A 6 6.61 16.67 6.83
C ARG A 6 5.58 15.59 7.12
N ALA A 7 5.80 14.37 6.62
CA ALA A 7 4.75 13.37 6.54
C ALA A 7 5.07 12.02 7.22
N ALA A 8 6.28 11.80 7.74
CA ALA A 8 6.68 10.48 8.28
C ALA A 8 5.77 9.97 9.40
N ASP A 9 5.41 10.81 10.35
CA ASP A 9 4.54 10.39 11.46
C ASP A 9 3.11 10.11 11.00
N GLY A 10 2.57 10.97 10.13
CA GLY A 10 1.24 10.80 9.53
C GLY A 10 1.18 9.57 8.61
N LEU A 11 2.20 9.38 7.78
CA LEU A 11 2.32 8.19 6.93
C LEU A 11 2.35 6.92 7.78
N TYR A 12 3.16 6.88 8.85
CA TYR A 12 3.22 5.72 9.72
C TYR A 12 1.92 5.50 10.50
N ALA A 13 1.21 6.55 10.89
CA ALA A 13 -0.12 6.41 11.49
C ALA A 13 -1.10 5.73 10.53
N CYS A 14 -1.09 6.12 9.24
CA CYS A 14 -1.86 5.45 8.20
C CYS A 14 -1.42 3.99 7.99
N LYS A 15 -0.10 3.72 7.98
CA LYS A 15 0.45 2.35 7.91
C LYS A 15 -0.04 1.46 9.04
N ARG A 16 -0.01 1.94 10.28
CA ARG A 16 -0.53 1.19 11.43
C ARG A 16 -2.01 0.85 11.26
N ALA A 17 -2.81 1.82 10.81
CA ALA A 17 -4.24 1.62 10.59
C ALA A 17 -4.50 0.65 9.43
N PHE A 18 -3.70 0.69 8.37
CA PHE A 18 -3.72 -0.28 7.28
C PHE A 18 -3.46 -1.70 7.77
N GLU A 19 -2.38 -1.91 8.54
CA GLU A 19 -2.00 -3.23 9.06
C GLU A 19 -3.07 -3.82 10.02
N ARG A 20 -3.61 -2.99 10.92
CA ARG A 20 -4.72 -3.41 11.78
C ARG A 20 -5.95 -3.78 10.97
N GLY A 21 -6.28 -3.00 9.96
CA GLY A 21 -7.38 -3.30 9.04
C GLY A 21 -7.21 -4.62 8.31
N LEU A 22 -6.00 -4.98 7.89
CA LEU A 22 -5.70 -6.29 7.31
C LEU A 22 -5.92 -7.41 8.33
N GLY A 23 -5.48 -7.25 9.59
CA GLY A 23 -5.69 -8.23 10.65
C GLY A 23 -7.16 -8.43 10.99
N GLU A 24 -7.88 -7.35 11.18
CA GLU A 24 -9.28 -7.38 11.65
C GLU A 24 -10.28 -7.84 10.58
N ASN A 25 -10.06 -7.50 9.32
CA ASN A 25 -11.04 -7.69 8.25
C ASN A 25 -10.84 -8.96 7.42
N THR A 26 -9.73 -9.68 7.58
CA THR A 26 -9.34 -10.71 6.63
C THR A 26 -8.87 -12.04 7.23
N GLY A 27 -9.02 -12.30 8.53
CA GLY A 27 -8.46 -13.56 9.05
C GLY A 27 -8.70 -13.91 10.52
N GLY A 28 -9.67 -13.29 11.17
CA GLY A 28 -10.03 -13.62 12.55
C GLY A 28 -9.03 -13.16 13.61
N ALA A 29 -9.30 -13.48 14.89
CA ALA A 29 -8.58 -12.96 16.05
C ALA A 29 -7.08 -13.29 16.07
N ALA A 30 -6.67 -14.46 15.59
CA ALA A 30 -5.25 -14.84 15.58
C ALA A 30 -4.44 -14.02 14.57
N LYS A 31 -5.00 -13.75 13.39
CA LYS A 31 -4.37 -12.88 12.40
C LYS A 31 -4.31 -11.44 12.89
N ALA A 32 -5.39 -10.93 13.49
CA ALA A 32 -5.43 -9.60 14.08
C ALA A 32 -4.35 -9.41 15.15
N ALA A 33 -4.20 -10.37 16.06
CA ALA A 33 -3.15 -10.35 17.10
C ALA A 33 -1.75 -10.32 16.49
N ALA A 34 -1.45 -11.18 15.52
CA ALA A 34 -0.15 -11.24 14.85
C ALA A 34 0.19 -9.91 14.13
N TYR A 35 -0.80 -9.26 13.51
CA TYR A 35 -0.61 -7.98 12.84
C TYR A 35 -0.42 -6.82 13.84
N ASP A 36 -1.04 -6.85 15.01
CA ASP A 36 -0.83 -5.83 16.05
C ASP A 36 0.53 -6.02 16.78
N GLU A 37 0.91 -7.27 17.07
CA GLU A 37 2.19 -7.60 17.72
C GLU A 37 3.42 -7.16 16.92
N LYS A 38 3.37 -7.17 15.59
CA LYS A 38 4.50 -6.71 14.77
C LYS A 38 4.71 -5.20 14.79
N LEU A 39 3.71 -4.39 15.22
CA LEU A 39 3.73 -2.92 15.15
C LEU A 39 4.55 -2.27 16.29
N THR A 40 5.78 -2.71 16.45
CA THR A 40 6.75 -2.19 17.42
C THR A 40 7.47 -0.94 16.93
N ASP A 41 8.22 -0.27 17.83
CA ASP A 41 9.09 0.86 17.44
C ASP A 41 10.21 0.43 16.48
N ASP A 42 10.70 -0.81 16.61
CA ASP A 42 11.67 -1.39 15.67
C ASP A 42 11.06 -1.57 14.29
N TYR A 43 9.84 -2.11 14.21
CA TYR A 43 9.10 -2.22 12.95
C TYR A 43 8.89 -0.85 12.31
N ARG A 44 8.48 0.17 13.10
CA ARG A 44 8.31 1.54 12.61
C ARG A 44 9.59 2.07 11.98
N ARG A 45 10.72 1.98 12.69
CA ARG A 45 12.01 2.44 12.20
C ARG A 45 12.39 1.75 10.89
N ARG A 46 12.36 0.42 10.87
CA ARG A 46 12.74 -0.39 9.70
C ARG A 46 11.85 -0.13 8.49
N TRP A 47 10.54 0.03 8.70
CA TRP A 47 9.62 0.31 7.63
C TRP A 47 9.84 1.72 7.04
N LEU A 48 9.99 2.75 7.86
CA LEU A 48 10.30 4.10 7.41
C LEU A 48 11.66 4.17 6.68
N ASP A 49 12.69 3.49 7.17
CA ASP A 49 13.98 3.41 6.50
C ASP A 49 13.88 2.68 5.15
N TRP A 50 12.97 1.71 5.03
CA TRP A 50 12.70 1.06 3.75
C TRP A 50 11.96 2.00 2.78
N VAL A 51 10.95 2.71 3.24
CA VAL A 51 10.26 3.74 2.45
C VAL A 51 11.24 4.77 1.91
N ASP A 52 12.15 5.27 2.76
CA ASP A 52 13.14 6.26 2.33
C ASP A 52 14.07 5.74 1.23
N ARG A 53 14.50 4.48 1.33
CA ARG A 53 15.30 3.85 0.26
C ARG A 53 14.50 3.73 -1.05
N CYS A 54 13.22 3.38 -0.97
CA CYS A 54 12.37 3.31 -2.15
C CYS A 54 12.16 4.70 -2.79
N VAL A 55 11.91 5.73 -1.98
CA VAL A 55 11.76 7.11 -2.45
C VAL A 55 13.07 7.69 -3.00
N ALA A 56 14.23 7.26 -2.49
CA ALA A 56 15.52 7.63 -3.05
C ALA A 56 15.75 7.03 -4.46
N ASP A 57 15.20 5.84 -4.72
CA ASP A 57 15.26 5.19 -6.03
C ASP A 57 14.21 5.77 -7.00
N ASP A 58 13.00 6.02 -6.50
CA ASP A 58 11.86 6.52 -7.27
C ASP A 58 11.06 7.51 -6.38
N PRO A 59 11.24 8.83 -6.57
CA PRO A 59 10.63 9.86 -5.72
C PRO A 59 9.10 9.87 -5.71
N ASP A 60 8.47 9.33 -6.74
CA ASP A 60 7.01 9.30 -6.90
C ASP A 60 6.38 7.99 -6.40
N CYS A 61 7.19 7.00 -6.01
CA CYS A 61 6.72 5.68 -5.59
C CYS A 61 5.81 5.70 -4.34
N VAL A 62 5.89 6.73 -3.50
CA VAL A 62 4.98 6.95 -2.36
C VAL A 62 4.23 8.26 -2.52
N THR A 63 2.93 8.15 -2.63
CA THR A 63 2.01 9.30 -2.70
C THR A 63 1.19 9.39 -1.42
N VAL A 64 1.08 10.58 -0.84
CA VAL A 64 0.25 10.85 0.34
C VAL A 64 -0.91 11.77 -0.01
N ALA A 65 -2.08 11.47 0.55
CA ALA A 65 -3.23 12.36 0.56
C ALA A 65 -3.23 13.14 1.88
N VAL A 66 -3.36 14.46 1.80
CA VAL A 66 -3.31 15.37 2.94
C VAL A 66 -4.61 16.17 3.01
N ASP A 67 -5.22 16.24 4.19
CA ASP A 67 -6.32 17.16 4.50
C ASP A 67 -5.83 18.15 5.56
N ALA A 68 -5.85 19.45 5.22
CA ALA A 68 -5.19 20.50 5.98
C ALA A 68 -3.69 20.17 6.23
N THR A 69 -3.35 19.61 7.38
CA THR A 69 -1.98 19.21 7.77
C THR A 69 -1.81 17.71 7.98
N ASP A 70 -2.92 16.97 7.99
CA ASP A 70 -2.94 15.56 8.37
C ASP A 70 -2.86 14.64 7.15
N VAL A 71 -2.02 13.63 7.23
CA VAL A 71 -2.00 12.54 6.22
C VAL A 71 -3.22 11.66 6.46
N VAL A 72 -4.12 11.65 5.47
CA VAL A 72 -5.40 10.93 5.54
C VAL A 72 -5.45 9.69 4.65
N GLY A 73 -4.40 9.46 3.88
CA GLY A 73 -4.27 8.28 3.02
C GLY A 73 -2.91 8.24 2.33
N TYR A 74 -2.56 7.10 1.78
CA TYR A 74 -1.37 6.93 0.96
C TYR A 74 -1.50 5.78 -0.03
N GLY A 75 -0.73 5.87 -1.11
CA GLY A 75 -0.43 4.79 -2.04
C GLY A 75 1.07 4.54 -2.06
N PHE A 76 1.49 3.29 -2.07
CA PHE A 76 2.87 2.89 -2.17
C PHE A 76 3.05 1.90 -3.33
N CYS A 77 3.55 2.38 -4.43
CA CYS A 77 4.00 1.57 -5.56
C CYS A 77 5.47 1.19 -5.35
N LEU A 78 5.86 -0.05 -5.61
CA LEU A 78 7.27 -0.43 -5.48
C LEU A 78 8.10 0.21 -6.60
N PRO A 79 9.35 0.66 -6.32
CA PRO A 79 10.22 1.25 -7.32
C PRO A 79 10.61 0.23 -8.40
N GLU A 80 10.89 0.71 -9.61
CA GLU A 80 11.21 -0.07 -10.82
C GLU A 80 12.25 -1.18 -10.59
N ARG A 81 13.27 -0.95 -9.74
CA ARG A 81 14.28 -1.98 -9.42
C ARG A 81 13.70 -3.28 -8.85
N LEU A 82 12.45 -3.27 -8.39
CA LEU A 82 11.72 -4.43 -7.90
C LEU A 82 10.74 -5.02 -8.94
N ALA A 83 10.71 -4.48 -10.16
CA ALA A 83 9.79 -4.92 -11.22
C ALA A 83 9.93 -6.41 -11.55
N PHE A 84 11.14 -6.98 -11.47
CA PHE A 84 11.39 -8.39 -11.74
C PHE A 84 10.86 -9.37 -10.66
N VAL A 85 10.32 -8.87 -9.54
CA VAL A 85 9.67 -9.74 -8.54
C VAL A 85 8.39 -10.37 -9.11
N TRP A 86 7.65 -9.60 -9.91
CA TRP A 86 6.39 -10.04 -10.53
C TRP A 86 6.35 -9.79 -12.05
N ASP A 87 7.46 -9.37 -12.66
CA ASP A 87 7.50 -8.86 -14.04
C ASP A 87 6.44 -7.77 -14.29
N ALA A 88 6.27 -6.87 -13.32
CA ALA A 88 5.19 -5.88 -13.27
C ALA A 88 5.52 -4.75 -12.29
N ALA A 89 4.84 -3.61 -12.41
CA ALA A 89 4.72 -2.67 -11.30
C ALA A 89 3.88 -3.29 -10.16
N VAL A 90 4.14 -2.91 -8.92
CA VAL A 90 3.42 -3.44 -7.75
C VAL A 90 2.84 -2.30 -6.93
N LEU A 91 1.52 -2.22 -6.85
CA LEU A 91 0.85 -1.40 -5.83
C LEU A 91 0.88 -2.17 -4.51
N ASN A 92 1.91 -1.91 -3.71
CA ASN A 92 2.18 -2.65 -2.49
C ASN A 92 1.20 -2.33 -1.35
N GLU A 93 0.79 -1.08 -1.24
CA GLU A 93 -0.11 -0.61 -0.18
C GLU A 93 -1.00 0.52 -0.70
N LEU A 94 -2.28 0.49 -0.33
CA LEU A 94 -3.24 1.58 -0.53
C LEU A 94 -4.12 1.70 0.70
N TYR A 95 -4.13 2.88 1.31
CA TYR A 95 -4.94 3.15 2.49
C TYR A 95 -5.59 4.52 2.43
N VAL A 96 -6.84 4.58 2.86
CA VAL A 96 -7.57 5.84 3.12
C VAL A 96 -8.26 5.74 4.47
N ALA A 97 -8.07 6.76 5.31
CA ALA A 97 -8.70 6.87 6.61
C ALA A 97 -10.23 6.79 6.48
N PRO A 98 -10.94 6.11 7.41
CA PRO A 98 -12.38 5.87 7.29
C PRO A 98 -13.22 7.12 7.00
N ALA A 99 -12.89 8.25 7.64
CA ALA A 99 -13.60 9.51 7.46
C ALA A 99 -13.48 10.12 6.04
N HIS A 100 -12.47 9.70 5.27
CA HIS A 100 -12.17 10.20 3.92
C HIS A 100 -12.52 9.18 2.82
N ARG A 101 -13.14 8.07 3.18
CA ARG A 101 -13.61 7.07 2.21
C ARG A 101 -14.85 7.56 1.48
N GLY A 102 -14.97 7.22 0.20
CA GLY A 102 -16.09 7.68 -0.63
C GLY A 102 -16.01 9.14 -1.07
N THR A 103 -14.87 9.81 -0.85
CA THR A 103 -14.64 11.22 -1.23
C THR A 103 -13.75 11.40 -2.47
N GLY A 104 -13.38 10.31 -3.16
CA GLY A 104 -12.48 10.34 -4.31
C GLY A 104 -10.99 10.23 -3.97
N VAL A 105 -10.61 10.24 -2.69
CA VAL A 105 -9.19 10.14 -2.27
C VAL A 105 -8.56 8.83 -2.73
N ALA A 106 -9.27 7.70 -2.60
CA ALA A 106 -8.75 6.41 -3.05
C ALA A 106 -8.58 6.37 -4.58
N ASP A 107 -9.51 6.97 -5.31
CA ASP A 107 -9.44 7.06 -6.78
C ASP A 107 -8.20 7.87 -7.20
N ALA A 108 -7.95 9.02 -6.58
CA ALA A 108 -6.76 9.83 -6.85
C ALA A 108 -5.44 9.10 -6.51
N LEU A 109 -5.41 8.30 -5.43
CA LEU A 109 -4.22 7.53 -5.05
C LEU A 109 -3.95 6.37 -6.01
N VAL A 110 -4.98 5.67 -6.50
CA VAL A 110 -4.79 4.60 -7.50
C VAL A 110 -4.37 5.16 -8.85
N GLU A 111 -4.93 6.29 -9.27
CA GLU A 111 -4.48 6.98 -10.49
C GLU A 111 -2.99 7.40 -10.40
N ALA A 112 -2.56 7.92 -9.24
CA ALA A 112 -1.16 8.24 -9.01
C ALA A 112 -0.27 6.98 -9.09
N ALA A 113 -0.71 5.83 -8.55
CA ALA A 113 0.03 4.58 -8.64
C ALA A 113 0.11 4.04 -10.08
N ILE A 114 -0.96 4.20 -10.87
CA ILE A 114 -0.96 3.85 -12.29
C ILE A 114 0.03 4.74 -13.05
N ALA A 115 0.06 6.05 -12.79
CA ALA A 115 1.02 6.97 -13.41
C ALA A 115 2.49 6.61 -13.07
N VAL A 116 2.77 6.17 -11.84
CA VAL A 116 4.09 5.63 -11.48
C VAL A 116 4.39 4.38 -12.29
N ALA A 117 3.46 3.43 -12.39
CA ALA A 117 3.64 2.21 -13.17
C ALA A 117 3.91 2.50 -14.66
N GLU A 118 3.20 3.47 -15.25
CA GLU A 118 3.40 3.92 -16.65
C GLU A 118 4.78 4.54 -16.90
N SER A 119 5.44 5.06 -15.86
CA SER A 119 6.78 5.65 -15.96
C SER A 119 7.93 4.63 -15.83
N GLN A 120 7.64 3.40 -15.40
CA GLN A 120 8.62 2.34 -15.18
C GLN A 120 8.87 1.52 -16.46
N ASP A 121 10.12 1.09 -16.64
CA ASP A 121 10.51 0.12 -17.70
C ASP A 121 10.21 -1.31 -17.20
N LEU A 122 9.03 -1.81 -17.54
CA LEU A 122 8.50 -3.05 -17.00
C LEU A 122 8.70 -4.23 -17.98
N PRO A 123 9.03 -5.44 -17.47
CA PRO A 123 9.07 -6.66 -18.28
C PRO A 123 7.72 -6.98 -18.95
N ILE A 124 6.62 -6.70 -18.26
CA ILE A 124 5.25 -6.78 -18.77
C ILE A 124 4.52 -5.50 -18.35
N ASP A 125 3.90 -4.81 -19.29
CA ASP A 125 3.15 -3.56 -19.08
C ASP A 125 1.89 -3.81 -18.29
N ARG A 126 2.04 -3.95 -16.96
CA ARG A 126 0.94 -4.16 -16.02
C ARG A 126 1.29 -3.71 -14.62
N ILE A 127 0.27 -3.40 -13.83
CA ILE A 127 0.36 -3.20 -12.39
C ILE A 127 -0.37 -4.32 -11.66
N VAL A 128 0.22 -4.87 -10.61
CA VAL A 128 -0.38 -5.92 -9.78
C VAL A 128 -0.51 -5.45 -8.34
N LEU A 129 -1.44 -6.05 -7.62
CA LEU A 129 -1.63 -5.87 -6.18
C LEU A 129 -2.13 -7.18 -5.55
N ASP A 130 -1.96 -7.31 -4.24
CA ASP A 130 -2.57 -8.36 -3.44
C ASP A 130 -3.82 -7.82 -2.72
N VAL A 131 -4.92 -8.54 -2.81
CA VAL A 131 -6.17 -8.23 -2.09
C VAL A 131 -6.76 -9.51 -1.52
N ASP A 132 -7.02 -9.52 -0.22
CA ASP A 132 -7.65 -10.66 0.45
C ASP A 132 -9.05 -10.92 -0.17
N PRO A 133 -9.36 -12.16 -0.57
CA PRO A 133 -10.68 -12.51 -1.13
C PRO A 133 -11.87 -12.13 -0.24
N ALA A 134 -11.68 -12.08 1.08
CA ALA A 134 -12.70 -11.66 2.04
C ALA A 134 -12.90 -10.13 2.10
N ASN A 135 -12.00 -9.34 1.52
CA ASN A 135 -12.12 -7.88 1.46
C ASN A 135 -12.97 -7.44 0.25
N GLU A 136 -14.27 -7.73 0.32
CA GLU A 136 -15.22 -7.43 -0.76
C GLU A 136 -15.20 -5.95 -1.17
N ARG A 137 -15.05 -5.04 -0.21
CA ARG A 137 -14.99 -3.61 -0.48
C ARG A 137 -13.78 -3.23 -1.33
N ALA A 138 -12.59 -3.72 -0.98
CA ALA A 138 -11.38 -3.44 -1.75
C ALA A 138 -11.46 -4.09 -3.14
N ARG A 139 -11.97 -5.31 -3.23
CA ARG A 139 -12.18 -5.99 -4.51
C ARG A 139 -13.11 -5.19 -5.42
N ALA A 140 -14.28 -4.77 -4.95
CA ALA A 140 -15.20 -3.95 -5.72
C ALA A 140 -14.60 -2.60 -6.14
N PHE A 141 -13.70 -2.02 -5.31
CA PHE A 141 -12.96 -0.83 -5.66
C PHE A 141 -11.99 -1.10 -6.82
N TYR A 142 -11.18 -2.15 -6.74
CA TYR A 142 -10.20 -2.48 -7.77
C TYR A 142 -10.86 -2.94 -9.09
N ASP A 143 -11.95 -3.72 -9.02
CA ASP A 143 -12.75 -4.09 -10.20
C ASP A 143 -13.21 -2.84 -10.98
N ARG A 144 -13.66 -1.79 -10.28
CA ARG A 144 -14.06 -0.51 -10.91
C ARG A 144 -12.90 0.19 -11.60
N HIS A 145 -11.66 -0.02 -11.16
CA HIS A 145 -10.45 0.50 -11.78
C HIS A 145 -9.81 -0.46 -12.81
N GLY A 146 -10.54 -1.50 -13.21
CA GLY A 146 -10.11 -2.41 -14.28
C GLY A 146 -9.11 -3.49 -13.84
N PHE A 147 -8.93 -3.70 -12.52
CA PHE A 147 -8.14 -4.82 -12.03
C PHE A 147 -8.94 -6.12 -12.11
N GLU A 148 -8.31 -7.17 -12.60
CA GLU A 148 -8.88 -8.52 -12.72
C GLU A 148 -8.06 -9.53 -11.93
N PRO A 149 -8.65 -10.66 -11.49
CA PRO A 149 -7.90 -11.73 -10.83
C PRO A 149 -6.78 -12.26 -11.72
N TRP A 150 -5.55 -12.29 -11.19
CA TRP A 150 -4.38 -12.73 -11.95
C TRP A 150 -3.80 -14.06 -11.45
N GLY A 151 -3.83 -14.29 -10.15
CA GLY A 151 -3.26 -15.48 -9.51
C GLY A 151 -3.71 -15.61 -8.07
N GLU A 152 -3.18 -16.59 -7.36
CA GLU A 152 -3.47 -16.84 -5.96
C GLU A 152 -2.17 -16.84 -5.15
N MET A 153 -2.18 -16.13 -4.02
CA MET A 153 -1.09 -16.14 -3.06
C MET A 153 -1.34 -17.19 -1.97
N VAL A 154 -0.36 -18.05 -1.73
CA VAL A 154 -0.41 -19.06 -0.67
C VAL A 154 0.71 -18.81 0.34
N SER A 155 0.48 -19.12 1.61
CA SER A 155 1.46 -18.91 2.68
C SER A 155 1.68 -20.15 3.52
N ARG A 156 2.90 -20.28 4.08
CA ARG A 156 3.27 -21.28 5.05
C ARG A 156 4.10 -20.63 6.16
N PRO A 157 3.81 -20.90 7.43
CA PRO A 157 4.70 -20.48 8.52
C PRO A 157 6.12 -21.05 8.34
N VAL A 158 7.12 -20.22 8.64
CA VAL A 158 8.51 -20.66 8.77
C VAL A 158 8.89 -20.68 10.25
N PRO A 159 9.64 -21.70 10.72
CA PRO A 159 10.04 -21.82 12.12
C PRO A 159 11.02 -20.72 12.52
#